data_ec896c8a960d69d3b1f2df9345d31061
#
_entry.id   ec896c8a960d69d3b1f2df9345d31061
#
_cell.length_a   1.000
_cell.length_b   1.000
_cell.length_c   1.000
_cell.angle_alpha   90.00
_cell.angle_beta   90.00
_cell.angle_gamma   90.00
#
_symmetry.space_group_name_H-M   'P 1'
#
loop_
_entity.id
_entity.type
_entity.pdbx_description
1 polymer ?
#
loop_
_entity_poly.entity_id
_entity_poly.type
_entity_poly.pdbx_seq_one_letter_code
_entity_poly.pdbx_strand_id
1 'polypeptide(L)'
;IDQGKRASKGEAIKTYKNDSYDEYLNQVAEIDKQIQTLVKDLPLTYSADIANLENKILDYSVEIQKTTSYSKMLEYKAKLDELAYKKITVLANSTPDSSAIRDLIAQRENLVRLSKESSNTISTPVNGIVTYKTDGLEDSYQYASLESYDVNQFNEIINKYDGTLNSEFGININPMIASLAMVL
;
A
#
# COMPACT_ATOMS: atom_id res chain seq x y z
N ILE A 1 -7.49 -3.49 -6.17
CA ILE A 1 -8.06 -2.89 -7.40
C ILE A 1 -9.27 -3.71 -7.82
N ASP A 2 -10.32 -3.06 -8.30
CA ASP A 2 -11.53 -3.75 -8.76
C ASP A 2 -11.31 -4.45 -10.11
N GLN A 3 -12.11 -5.49 -10.37
CA GLN A 3 -12.11 -6.20 -11.65
C GLN A 3 -12.39 -5.23 -12.81
N GLY A 4 -11.67 -5.39 -13.91
CA GLY A 4 -11.81 -4.58 -15.12
C GLY A 4 -11.07 -3.25 -15.09
N LYS A 5 -10.45 -2.88 -13.96
CA LYS A 5 -9.64 -1.64 -13.89
C LYS A 5 -8.24 -1.85 -14.43
N ARG A 6 -7.71 -0.79 -15.02
CA ARG A 6 -6.31 -0.74 -15.48
C ARG A 6 -5.40 -0.57 -14.27
N ALA A 7 -4.30 -1.32 -14.25
CA ALA A 7 -3.25 -1.24 -13.26
C ALA A 7 -1.91 -1.00 -13.93
N SER A 8 -1.07 -0.19 -13.31
CA SER A 8 0.28 0.11 -13.76
C SER A 8 1.28 -0.86 -13.13
N LYS A 9 2.40 -1.12 -13.80
CA LYS A 9 3.48 -1.96 -13.24
C LYS A 9 3.88 -1.46 -11.84
N GLY A 10 3.93 -2.38 -10.88
CA GLY A 10 4.25 -2.10 -9.48
C GLY A 10 3.05 -1.63 -8.63
N GLU A 11 1.89 -1.37 -9.23
CA GLU A 11 0.70 -0.98 -8.51
C GLU A 11 0.15 -2.14 -7.68
N ALA A 12 -0.21 -1.87 -6.42
CA ALA A 12 -0.74 -2.86 -5.50
C ALA A 12 -2.16 -3.27 -5.90
N ILE A 13 -2.36 -4.55 -6.18
CA ILE A 13 -3.66 -5.12 -6.58
C ILE A 13 -4.45 -5.53 -5.34
N LYS A 14 -3.82 -6.31 -4.47
CA LYS A 14 -4.46 -6.89 -3.29
C LYS A 14 -3.47 -7.01 -2.15
N THR A 15 -3.91 -6.64 -0.96
CA THR A 15 -3.15 -6.86 0.28
C THR A 15 -3.87 -7.92 1.11
N TYR A 16 -3.14 -8.96 1.45
CA TYR A 16 -3.57 -9.99 2.40
C TYR A 16 -3.02 -9.62 3.78
N LYS A 17 -3.84 -9.83 4.79
CA LYS A 17 -3.48 -9.61 6.19
C LYS A 17 -3.77 -10.90 6.95
N ASN A 18 -2.87 -11.27 7.85
CA ASN A 18 -3.17 -12.34 8.81
C ASN A 18 -3.92 -11.77 10.03
N ASP A 19 -4.38 -12.64 10.90
CA ASP A 19 -5.19 -12.29 12.06
C ASP A 19 -4.46 -11.36 13.05
N SER A 20 -3.12 -11.42 13.10
CA SER A 20 -2.31 -10.60 13.99
C SER A 20 -2.09 -9.17 13.51
N TYR A 21 -2.38 -8.87 12.24
CA TYR A 21 -2.14 -7.54 11.66
C TYR A 21 -2.88 -6.44 12.41
N ASP A 22 -4.18 -6.61 12.62
CA ASP A 22 -5.00 -5.60 13.29
C ASP A 22 -4.68 -5.52 14.79
N GLU A 23 -4.27 -6.63 15.42
CA GLU A 23 -3.79 -6.65 16.80
C GLU A 23 -2.54 -5.79 16.96
N TYR A 24 -1.53 -5.95 16.10
CA TYR A 24 -0.32 -5.12 16.14
C TYR A 24 -0.63 -3.63 15.95
N LEU A 25 -1.53 -3.28 15.04
CA LEU A 25 -1.95 -1.89 14.84
C LEU A 25 -2.66 -1.31 16.07
N ASN A 26 -3.49 -2.10 16.75
CA ASN A 26 -4.14 -1.68 18.00
C ASN A 26 -3.10 -1.43 19.10
N GLN A 27 -2.10 -2.29 19.22
CA GLN A 27 -1.00 -2.10 20.17
C GLN A 27 -0.17 -0.86 19.83
N VAL A 28 0.11 -0.59 18.55
CA VAL A 28 0.77 0.66 18.10
C VAL A 28 -0.05 1.87 18.53
N ALA A 29 -1.37 1.87 18.33
CA ALA A 29 -2.23 2.98 18.72
C ALA A 29 -2.23 3.23 20.23
N GLU A 30 -2.15 2.18 21.04
CA GLU A 30 -2.05 2.31 22.49
C GLU A 30 -0.71 2.89 22.95
N ILE A 31 0.40 2.44 22.35
CA ILE A 31 1.72 3.01 22.60
C ILE A 31 1.77 4.48 22.17
N ASP A 32 1.17 4.84 21.04
CA ASP A 32 1.10 6.24 20.56
C ASP A 32 0.38 7.15 21.58
N LYS A 33 -0.67 6.67 22.24
CA LYS A 33 -1.34 7.41 23.32
C LYS A 33 -0.44 7.60 24.54
N GLN A 34 0.30 6.54 24.93
CA GLN A 34 1.24 6.61 26.05
C GLN A 34 2.36 7.62 25.76
N ILE A 35 2.96 7.55 24.56
CA ILE A 35 3.96 8.52 24.12
C ILE A 35 3.41 9.95 24.14
N GLN A 36 2.21 10.18 23.60
CA GLN A 36 1.58 11.51 23.60
C GLN A 36 1.35 12.05 25.02
N THR A 37 1.07 11.19 25.96
CA THR A 37 0.89 11.60 27.36
C THR A 37 2.22 12.02 27.98
N LEU A 38 3.27 11.23 27.80
CA LEU A 38 4.59 11.53 28.35
C LEU A 38 5.27 12.74 27.68
N VAL A 39 5.04 12.96 26.37
CA VAL A 39 5.62 14.09 25.65
C VAL A 39 5.08 15.43 26.11
N LYS A 40 3.86 15.50 26.68
CA LYS A 40 3.29 16.74 27.23
C LYS A 40 4.10 17.31 28.38
N ASP A 41 4.77 16.43 29.14
CA ASP A 41 5.54 16.80 30.31
C ASP A 41 7.01 17.08 30.00
N LEU A 42 7.44 16.91 28.73
CA LEU A 42 8.80 17.19 28.30
C LEU A 42 9.04 18.70 28.22
N PRO A 43 10.20 19.18 28.70
CA PRO A 43 10.59 20.57 28.50
C PRO A 43 10.75 20.85 26.99
N LEU A 44 10.18 21.96 26.55
CA LEU A 44 10.31 22.42 25.17
C LEU A 44 11.77 22.81 24.88
N THR A 45 12.51 21.85 24.36
CA THR A 45 13.88 22.12 23.85
C THR A 45 13.76 22.67 22.44
N TYR A 46 14.00 23.95 22.27
CA TYR A 46 13.98 24.58 20.95
C TYR A 46 15.27 24.21 20.21
N SER A 47 15.18 23.32 19.25
CA SER A 47 16.26 23.05 18.30
C SER A 47 15.84 23.46 16.89
N ALA A 48 16.82 23.77 16.02
CA ALA A 48 16.56 24.08 14.63
C ALA A 48 15.82 22.94 13.91
N ASP A 49 16.10 21.69 14.32
CA ASP A 49 15.45 20.50 13.76
C ASP A 49 13.97 20.45 14.11
N ILE A 50 13.61 20.77 15.37
CA ILE A 50 12.21 20.82 15.82
C ILE A 50 11.46 21.92 15.09
N ALA A 51 12.03 23.12 14.97
CA ALA A 51 11.43 24.23 14.24
C ALA A 51 11.19 23.87 12.75
N ASN A 52 12.14 23.18 12.12
CA ASN A 52 11.98 22.72 10.74
C ASN A 52 10.87 21.68 10.59
N LEU A 53 10.75 20.74 11.54
CA LEU A 53 9.67 19.76 11.55
C LEU A 53 8.30 20.42 11.77
N GLU A 54 8.21 21.40 12.67
CA GLU A 54 6.98 22.17 12.92
C GLU A 54 6.52 22.95 11.68
N ASN A 55 7.44 23.60 10.96
CA ASN A 55 7.10 24.26 9.70
C ASN A 55 6.55 23.29 8.66
N LYS A 56 7.16 22.12 8.50
CA LYS A 56 6.67 21.10 7.57
C LYS A 56 5.28 20.57 7.98
N ILE A 57 5.06 20.37 9.29
CA ILE A 57 3.74 19.97 9.82
C ILE A 57 2.69 21.03 9.48
N LEU A 58 3.03 22.30 9.65
CA LEU A 58 2.14 23.41 9.31
C LEU A 58 1.82 23.42 7.81
N ASP A 59 2.83 23.28 6.94
CA ASP A 59 2.66 23.26 5.49
C ASP A 59 1.67 22.16 5.06
N TYR A 60 1.86 20.90 5.52
CA TYR A 60 0.94 19.81 5.19
C TYR A 60 -0.44 20.00 5.80
N SER A 61 -0.55 20.63 6.98
CA SER A 61 -1.85 20.97 7.59
C SER A 61 -2.64 21.95 6.73
N VAL A 62 -1.94 22.93 6.12
CA VAL A 62 -2.54 23.89 5.19
C VAL A 62 -2.94 23.19 3.87
N GLU A 63 -2.09 22.30 3.34
CA GLU A 63 -2.40 21.59 2.10
C GLU A 63 -3.60 20.63 2.25
N ILE A 64 -3.78 20.00 3.41
CA ILE A 64 -4.99 19.20 3.70
C ILE A 64 -6.25 20.06 3.61
N GLN A 65 -6.22 21.28 4.13
CA GLN A 65 -7.38 22.18 4.12
C GLN A 65 -7.72 22.68 2.71
N LYS A 66 -6.74 22.78 1.82
CA LYS A 66 -6.91 23.24 0.44
C LYS A 66 -7.33 22.13 -0.52
N THR A 67 -7.00 20.86 -0.23
CA THR A 67 -7.26 19.77 -1.16
C THR A 67 -8.70 19.28 -1.10
N THR A 68 -9.29 19.05 -2.26
CA THR A 68 -10.62 18.41 -2.41
C THR A 68 -10.49 16.92 -2.75
N SER A 69 -9.27 16.44 -3.02
CA SER A 69 -9.00 15.06 -3.37
C SER A 69 -8.83 14.21 -2.12
N TYR A 70 -9.72 13.23 -1.92
CA TYR A 70 -9.65 12.27 -0.80
C TYR A 70 -8.32 11.51 -0.76
N SER A 71 -7.81 11.07 -1.91
CA SER A 71 -6.53 10.36 -2.00
C SER A 71 -5.35 11.23 -1.52
N LYS A 72 -5.30 12.51 -1.96
CA LYS A 72 -4.28 13.45 -1.49
C LYS A 72 -4.41 13.77 0.00
N MET A 73 -5.63 13.84 0.50
CA MET A 73 -5.89 14.07 1.93
C MET A 73 -5.30 12.93 2.78
N LEU A 74 -5.47 11.68 2.35
CA LEU A 74 -4.88 10.51 3.02
C LEU A 74 -3.35 10.52 2.96
N GLU A 75 -2.78 10.88 1.80
CA GLU A 75 -1.32 11.02 1.63
C GLU A 75 -0.75 12.09 2.58
N TYR A 76 -1.36 13.28 2.61
CA TYR A 76 -0.91 14.36 3.50
C TYR A 76 -1.07 14.01 4.97
N LYS A 77 -2.16 13.30 5.33
CA LYS A 77 -2.33 12.79 6.69
C LYS A 77 -1.20 11.84 7.07
N ALA A 78 -0.84 10.88 6.22
CA ALA A 78 0.28 9.98 6.48
C ALA A 78 1.61 10.74 6.65
N LYS A 79 1.84 11.80 5.88
CA LYS A 79 3.00 12.69 6.05
C LYS A 79 2.99 13.45 7.37
N LEU A 80 1.84 13.93 7.80
CA LEU A 80 1.69 14.58 9.11
C LEU A 80 2.02 13.62 10.25
N ASP A 81 1.49 12.39 10.20
CA ASP A 81 1.74 11.37 11.22
C ASP A 81 3.24 11.02 11.28
N GLU A 82 3.90 10.89 10.12
CA GLU A 82 5.35 10.66 10.02
C GLU A 82 6.16 11.81 10.64
N LEU A 83 5.83 13.06 10.31
CA LEU A 83 6.53 14.24 10.81
C LEU A 83 6.32 14.46 12.32
N ALA A 84 5.09 14.21 12.80
CA ALA A 84 4.79 14.27 14.22
C ALA A 84 5.60 13.23 15.00
N TYR A 85 5.70 12.00 14.47
CA TYR A 85 6.52 10.96 15.07
C TYR A 85 8.01 11.31 15.07
N LYS A 86 8.55 11.85 13.97
CA LYS A 86 9.94 12.35 13.90
C LYS A 86 10.21 13.44 14.94
N LYS A 87 9.28 14.38 15.11
CA LYS A 87 9.39 15.43 16.13
C LYS A 87 9.50 14.83 17.52
N ILE A 88 8.65 13.85 17.86
CA ILE A 88 8.68 13.16 19.15
C ILE A 88 10.03 12.45 19.37
N THR A 89 10.54 11.77 18.34
CA THR A 89 11.82 11.06 18.40
C THR A 89 12.99 12.04 18.65
N VAL A 90 13.01 13.19 17.99
CA VAL A 90 14.02 14.23 18.22
C VAL A 90 13.94 14.78 19.64
N LEU A 91 12.74 15.07 20.15
CA LEU A 91 12.51 15.53 21.52
C LEU A 91 13.01 14.50 22.54
N ALA A 92 12.64 13.22 22.37
CA ALA A 92 13.04 12.14 23.25
C ALA A 92 14.55 11.93 23.29
N ASN A 93 15.24 12.09 22.16
CA ASN A 93 16.70 11.96 22.08
C ASN A 93 17.44 13.18 22.66
N SER A 94 16.80 14.33 22.66
CA SER A 94 17.38 15.59 23.18
C SER A 94 17.18 15.80 24.67
N THR A 95 16.32 14.98 25.32
CA THR A 95 15.95 15.14 26.73
C THR A 95 16.53 13.97 27.54
N PRO A 96 17.40 14.22 28.56
CA PRO A 96 18.08 13.16 29.33
C PRO A 96 17.09 12.20 30.03
N ASP A 97 15.99 12.69 30.58
CA ASP A 97 15.04 11.93 31.39
C ASP A 97 13.93 11.25 30.54
N SER A 98 14.13 11.10 29.22
CA SER A 98 13.13 10.53 28.31
C SER A 98 13.35 9.04 28.00
N SER A 99 14.00 8.29 28.90
CA SER A 99 14.26 6.85 28.67
C SER A 99 12.96 6.07 28.40
N ALA A 100 11.91 6.33 29.17
CA ALA A 100 10.60 5.67 29.01
C ALA A 100 9.98 5.93 27.61
N ILE A 101 10.15 7.15 27.06
CA ILE A 101 9.67 7.49 25.72
C ILE A 101 10.50 6.75 24.66
N ARG A 102 11.82 6.67 24.81
CA ARG A 102 12.69 5.93 23.88
C ARG A 102 12.34 4.43 23.86
N ASP A 103 12.04 3.85 25.01
CA ASP A 103 11.63 2.44 25.12
C ASP A 103 10.29 2.20 24.41
N LEU A 104 9.32 3.11 24.57
CA LEU A 104 8.03 3.04 23.87
C LEU A 104 8.22 3.23 22.35
N ILE A 105 9.10 4.13 21.91
CA ILE A 105 9.45 4.31 20.50
C ILE A 105 9.99 3.00 19.92
N ALA A 106 10.93 2.34 20.62
CA ALA A 106 11.50 1.07 20.15
C ALA A 106 10.45 -0.05 20.09
N GLN A 107 9.56 -0.14 21.08
CA GLN A 107 8.43 -1.08 21.07
C GLN A 107 7.49 -0.82 19.88
N ARG A 108 7.14 0.45 19.65
CA ARG A 108 6.31 0.85 18.51
C ARG A 108 6.93 0.44 17.18
N GLU A 109 8.21 0.72 16.98
CA GLU A 109 8.93 0.37 15.75
C GLU A 109 8.92 -1.14 15.50
N ASN A 110 9.12 -1.94 16.55
CA ASN A 110 9.02 -3.39 16.46
C ASN A 110 7.60 -3.85 16.06
N LEU A 111 6.55 -3.30 16.66
CA LEU A 111 5.17 -3.64 16.32
C LEU A 111 4.80 -3.21 14.88
N VAL A 112 5.27 -2.04 14.43
CA VAL A 112 5.09 -1.61 13.03
C VAL A 112 5.81 -2.56 12.06
N ARG A 113 6.99 -3.07 12.42
CA ARG A 113 7.68 -4.09 11.61
C ARG A 113 6.87 -5.39 11.56
N LEU A 114 6.40 -5.88 12.71
CA LEU A 114 5.58 -7.10 12.79
C LEU A 114 4.26 -6.95 12.01
N SER A 115 3.62 -5.79 12.05
CA SER A 115 2.41 -5.54 11.25
C SER A 115 2.68 -5.61 9.75
N LYS A 116 3.82 -5.07 9.30
CA LYS A 116 4.22 -5.17 7.89
C LYS A 116 4.50 -6.62 7.47
N GLU A 117 5.17 -7.40 8.31
CA GLU A 117 5.43 -8.81 8.08
C GLU A 117 4.14 -9.66 8.11
N SER A 118 3.12 -9.18 8.82
CA SER A 118 1.78 -9.78 8.90
C SER A 118 0.88 -9.41 7.71
N SER A 119 1.39 -8.66 6.75
CA SER A 119 0.70 -8.30 5.52
C SER A 119 1.54 -8.66 4.30
N ASN A 120 0.89 -9.13 3.25
CA ASN A 120 1.53 -9.39 1.96
C ASN A 120 0.75 -8.68 0.86
N THR A 121 1.45 -7.88 0.07
CA THR A 121 0.84 -7.12 -1.01
C THR A 121 1.27 -7.69 -2.36
N ILE A 122 0.30 -8.11 -3.15
CA ILE A 122 0.50 -8.51 -4.53
C ILE A 122 0.44 -7.27 -5.39
N SER A 123 1.53 -7.02 -6.12
CA SER A 123 1.63 -5.92 -7.08
C SER A 123 1.68 -6.43 -8.51
N THR A 124 1.25 -5.60 -9.46
CA THR A 124 1.28 -5.98 -10.88
C THR A 124 2.72 -6.08 -11.38
N PRO A 125 3.12 -7.16 -12.07
CA PRO A 125 4.42 -7.26 -12.73
C PRO A 125 4.50 -6.43 -14.02
N VAL A 126 3.35 -6.13 -14.64
CA VAL A 126 3.24 -5.41 -15.91
C VAL A 126 2.04 -4.45 -15.90
N ASN A 127 1.97 -3.54 -16.88
CA ASN A 127 0.76 -2.75 -17.10
C ASN A 127 -0.33 -3.65 -17.72
N GLY A 128 -1.57 -3.55 -17.23
CA GLY A 128 -2.65 -4.38 -17.72
C GLY A 128 -4.01 -4.08 -17.12
N ILE A 129 -4.96 -4.95 -17.38
CA ILE A 129 -6.30 -4.92 -16.78
C ILE A 129 -6.40 -6.06 -15.78
N VAL A 130 -6.88 -5.76 -14.59
CA VAL A 130 -7.04 -6.74 -13.50
C VAL A 130 -8.31 -7.56 -13.75
N THR A 131 -8.18 -8.88 -13.78
CA THR A 131 -9.30 -9.80 -13.79
C THR A 131 -9.16 -10.84 -12.66
N TYR A 132 -10.27 -11.14 -12.01
CA TYR A 132 -10.36 -12.19 -10.99
C TYR A 132 -11.08 -13.45 -11.50
N LYS A 133 -11.45 -13.43 -12.78
CA LYS A 133 -12.08 -14.56 -13.46
C LYS A 133 -11.16 -15.00 -14.59
N THR A 134 -10.95 -16.29 -14.67
CA THR A 134 -10.15 -16.93 -15.71
C THR A 134 -11.02 -17.95 -16.45
N ASP A 135 -10.77 -18.12 -17.74
CA ASP A 135 -11.46 -19.11 -18.57
C ASP A 135 -10.64 -20.39 -18.74
N GLY A 136 -9.44 -20.45 -18.13
CA GLY A 136 -8.54 -21.59 -18.23
C GLY A 136 -7.76 -21.67 -19.55
N LEU A 137 -7.86 -20.66 -20.39
CA LEU A 137 -7.14 -20.59 -21.67
C LEU A 137 -5.88 -19.71 -21.61
N GLU A 138 -5.54 -19.18 -20.46
CA GLU A 138 -4.43 -18.23 -20.27
C GLU A 138 -3.09 -18.80 -20.72
N ASP A 139 -2.84 -20.08 -20.47
CA ASP A 139 -1.62 -20.77 -20.92
C ASP A 139 -1.65 -21.09 -22.40
N SER A 140 -2.84 -21.17 -23.01
CA SER A 140 -3.01 -21.46 -24.43
C SER A 140 -2.86 -20.24 -25.31
N TYR A 141 -3.13 -19.03 -24.77
CA TYR A 141 -2.99 -17.75 -25.47
C TYR A 141 -1.81 -16.96 -24.89
N GLN A 142 -0.65 -17.12 -25.49
CA GLN A 142 0.51 -16.30 -25.14
C GLN A 142 0.60 -15.10 -26.06
N TYR A 143 0.71 -13.88 -25.50
CA TYR A 143 0.81 -12.63 -26.26
C TYR A 143 1.93 -12.67 -27.31
N ALA A 144 3.08 -13.26 -26.97
CA ALA A 144 4.21 -13.38 -27.89
C ALA A 144 3.94 -14.30 -29.12
N SER A 145 2.94 -15.17 -29.04
CA SER A 145 2.61 -16.15 -30.08
C SER A 145 1.38 -15.79 -30.87
N LEU A 146 0.68 -14.69 -30.51
CA LEU A 146 -0.60 -14.31 -31.15
C LEU A 146 -0.53 -14.18 -32.68
N GLU A 147 0.55 -13.56 -33.18
CA GLU A 147 0.74 -13.37 -34.62
C GLU A 147 1.07 -14.67 -35.37
N SER A 148 1.43 -15.73 -34.65
CA SER A 148 1.81 -17.02 -35.21
C SER A 148 0.67 -18.04 -35.25
N TYR A 149 -0.47 -17.79 -34.60
CA TYR A 149 -1.61 -18.70 -34.63
C TYR A 149 -2.32 -18.66 -35.96
N ASP A 150 -2.48 -19.83 -36.57
CA ASP A 150 -3.39 -19.97 -37.69
C ASP A 150 -4.85 -20.22 -37.24
N VAL A 151 -5.79 -20.18 -38.19
CA VAL A 151 -7.23 -20.35 -37.90
C VAL A 151 -7.53 -21.72 -37.25
N ASN A 152 -6.80 -22.77 -37.65
CA ASN A 152 -7.04 -24.12 -37.10
C ASN A 152 -6.57 -24.22 -35.66
N GLN A 153 -5.38 -23.69 -35.37
CA GLN A 153 -4.85 -23.62 -34.00
C GLN A 153 -5.76 -22.80 -33.06
N PHE A 154 -6.28 -21.68 -33.56
CA PHE A 154 -7.24 -20.87 -32.82
C PHE A 154 -8.54 -21.64 -32.55
N ASN A 155 -9.09 -22.35 -33.54
CA ASN A 155 -10.29 -23.17 -33.34
C ASN A 155 -10.05 -24.37 -32.40
N GLU A 156 -8.87 -24.97 -32.44
CA GLU A 156 -8.53 -26.03 -31.48
C GLU A 156 -8.51 -25.53 -30.03
N ILE A 157 -8.01 -24.31 -29.80
CA ILE A 157 -8.00 -23.69 -28.47
C ILE A 157 -9.43 -23.39 -28.02
N ILE A 158 -10.26 -22.79 -28.89
CA ILE A 158 -11.66 -22.49 -28.56
C ILE A 158 -12.47 -23.78 -28.28
N ASN A 159 -12.23 -24.84 -29.05
CA ASN A 159 -12.93 -26.11 -28.87
C ASN A 159 -12.55 -26.82 -27.54
N LYS A 160 -11.43 -26.46 -26.92
CA LYS A 160 -11.07 -26.94 -25.57
C LYS A 160 -11.78 -26.16 -24.45
N TYR A 161 -12.39 -25.03 -24.77
CA TYR A 161 -13.12 -24.23 -23.82
C TYR A 161 -14.47 -24.89 -23.51
N ASP A 162 -14.66 -25.29 -22.26
CA ASP A 162 -15.89 -25.94 -21.80
C ASP A 162 -16.99 -24.98 -21.37
N GLY A 163 -16.76 -23.69 -21.48
CA GLY A 163 -17.70 -22.63 -21.07
C GLY A 163 -17.70 -22.30 -19.59
N THR A 164 -16.84 -22.94 -18.79
CA THR A 164 -16.76 -22.68 -17.36
C THR A 164 -15.78 -21.54 -17.07
N LEU A 165 -16.23 -20.55 -16.27
CA LEU A 165 -15.37 -19.53 -15.71
C LEU A 165 -14.86 -19.99 -14.35
N ASN A 166 -13.60 -20.26 -14.24
CA ASN A 166 -12.99 -20.58 -12.97
C ASN A 166 -12.84 -19.30 -12.13
N SER A 167 -13.51 -19.30 -10.98
CA SER A 167 -13.39 -18.23 -9.99
C SER A 167 -12.30 -18.52 -8.95
N GLU A 168 -11.38 -19.45 -9.24
CA GLU A 168 -10.27 -19.70 -8.36
C GLU A 168 -9.37 -18.47 -8.29
N PHE A 169 -8.94 -18.16 -7.08
CA PHE A 169 -8.13 -17.01 -6.68
C PHE A 169 -6.83 -16.87 -7.50
N GLY A 170 -6.97 -16.44 -8.74
CA GLY A 170 -5.89 -16.03 -9.60
C GLY A 170 -6.04 -14.55 -9.94
N ILE A 171 -5.03 -13.75 -9.66
CA ILE A 171 -4.96 -12.41 -10.22
C ILE A 171 -4.31 -12.59 -11.57
N ASN A 172 -5.13 -12.60 -12.62
CA ASN A 172 -4.61 -12.60 -13.97
C ASN A 172 -4.54 -11.15 -14.46
N ILE A 173 -3.34 -10.73 -14.87
CA ILE A 173 -3.13 -9.44 -15.54
C ILE A 173 -3.03 -9.75 -17.01
N ASN A 174 -4.14 -9.58 -17.71
CA ASN A 174 -4.17 -9.87 -19.13
C ASN A 174 -3.74 -8.63 -19.93
N PRO A 175 -2.51 -8.60 -20.48
CA PRO A 175 -2.08 -7.52 -21.35
C PRO A 175 -2.82 -7.50 -22.70
N MET A 176 -3.48 -8.61 -23.09
CA MET A 176 -4.16 -8.75 -24.37
C MET A 176 -5.37 -7.85 -24.54
N ILE A 177 -6.16 -7.63 -23.47
CA ILE A 177 -7.37 -6.80 -23.58
C ILE A 177 -7.01 -5.34 -23.91
N ALA A 178 -5.83 -4.88 -23.49
CA ALA A 178 -5.36 -3.54 -23.83
C ALA A 178 -4.98 -3.40 -25.33
N SER A 179 -4.62 -4.49 -26.01
CA SER A 179 -4.21 -4.48 -27.41
C SER A 179 -5.38 -4.72 -28.37
N LEU A 180 -6.37 -5.54 -27.98
CA LEU A 180 -7.57 -5.77 -28.80
C LEU A 180 -8.49 -4.53 -28.88
N ALA A 181 -8.49 -3.66 -27.85
CA ALA A 181 -9.23 -2.41 -27.88
C ALA A 181 -8.66 -1.37 -28.86
N MET A 182 -7.47 -1.60 -29.44
CA MET A 182 -6.86 -0.72 -30.45
C MET A 182 -7.05 -1.19 -31.89
N VAL A 183 -7.72 -2.32 -32.13
CA VAL A 183 -7.91 -2.90 -33.48
C VAL A 183 -9.40 -2.85 -33.93
N LEU A 184 -10.29 -2.36 -33.07
CA LEU A 184 -11.69 -2.06 -33.40
C LEU A 184 -11.93 -0.56 -33.40
#